data_14808e744fb00b3b88931e75d8f4ad63
#
_entry.id   14808e744fb00b3b88931e75d8f4ad63
#
_cell.length_a   1.000
_cell.length_b   1.000
_cell.length_c   1.000
_cell.angle_alpha   90.00
_cell.angle_beta   90.00
_cell.angle_gamma   90.00
#
_symmetry.space_group_name_H-M   'P 1'
#
loop_
_entity.id
_entity.type
_entity.pdbx_description
1 polymer ?
#
loop_
_entity_poly.entity_id
_entity_poly.type
_entity_poly.pdbx_seq_one_letter_code
_entity_poly.pdbx_strand_id
1 'polypeptide(L)'
;MNVERDWVPEGEGQSLYIRPFVFATEAGLGVHPASHYKLLIILSPSGSYYGGDALKPTRIYVEDKYVRAVRGGVGFAKVAGNYAASLLAQSNANKEGYDQVLWLDGVEQKYIEEVGSMNIFFVENGTLVTPELNGSILPGITRKTVIELAKELGYKVEERRVSVDELFEAYDKGELDEVFGTGTACLLYTSDAADE
;
A
#
# COMPACT_ATOMS: atom_id res chain seq x y z
N MET A 1 -9.03 18.45 17.16
CA MET A 1 -8.24 17.60 18.06
C MET A 1 -8.48 17.92 19.55
N ASN A 2 -8.53 19.17 19.97
CA ASN A 2 -8.76 19.47 21.41
C ASN A 2 -10.12 19.00 21.93
N VAL A 3 -11.15 18.95 21.10
CA VAL A 3 -12.52 18.54 21.47
C VAL A 3 -12.59 17.02 21.68
N GLU A 4 -11.79 16.26 20.94
CA GLU A 4 -11.84 14.79 20.93
C GLU A 4 -10.59 14.16 21.62
N ARG A 5 -9.97 14.91 22.53
CA ARG A 5 -8.74 14.49 23.21
C ARG A 5 -8.92 13.18 23.97
N ASP A 6 -10.06 13.01 24.59
CA ASP A 6 -10.35 11.85 25.46
C ASP A 6 -10.54 10.54 24.67
N TRP A 7 -10.63 10.63 23.33
CA TRP A 7 -10.68 9.46 22.44
C TRP A 7 -9.30 8.91 22.07
N VAL A 8 -8.22 9.64 22.39
CA VAL A 8 -6.86 9.16 22.12
C VAL A 8 -6.54 8.03 23.10
N PRO A 9 -6.33 6.80 22.60
CA PRO A 9 -6.03 5.69 23.49
C PRO A 9 -4.63 5.84 24.10
N GLU A 10 -4.46 5.35 25.32
CA GLU A 10 -3.19 5.45 26.10
C GLU A 10 -2.42 4.12 26.13
N GLY A 11 -2.98 3.03 25.58
CA GLY A 11 -2.34 1.72 25.56
C GLY A 11 -1.17 1.66 24.56
N GLU A 12 -0.15 0.89 24.91
CA GLU A 12 0.99 0.61 24.03
C GLU A 12 0.52 -0.03 22.71
N GLY A 13 1.07 0.40 21.58
CA GLY A 13 0.66 -0.06 20.26
C GLY A 13 -0.73 0.43 19.81
N GLN A 14 -1.38 1.28 20.58
CA GLN A 14 -2.66 1.88 20.22
C GLN A 14 -2.47 3.28 19.64
N SER A 15 -3.41 3.68 18.78
CA SER A 15 -3.41 5.01 18.16
C SER A 15 -4.83 5.48 17.87
N LEU A 16 -5.01 6.79 17.68
CA LEU A 16 -6.25 7.35 17.18
C LEU A 16 -6.19 7.40 15.65
N TYR A 17 -6.98 6.57 14.99
CA TYR A 17 -7.10 6.59 13.54
C TYR A 17 -7.95 7.77 13.10
N ILE A 18 -7.40 8.62 12.24
CA ILE A 18 -8.06 9.81 11.70
C ILE A 18 -8.39 9.55 10.22
N ARG A 19 -9.69 9.56 9.90
CA ARG A 19 -10.17 9.33 8.53
C ARG A 19 -10.89 10.55 7.98
N PRO A 20 -10.21 11.44 7.25
CA PRO A 20 -10.87 12.43 6.41
C PRO A 20 -11.41 11.73 5.14
N PHE A 21 -12.61 12.09 4.72
CA PHE A 21 -13.17 11.66 3.45
C PHE A 21 -14.14 12.68 2.89
N VAL A 22 -14.25 12.68 1.56
CA VAL A 22 -15.13 13.58 0.82
C VAL A 22 -16.09 12.74 -0.02
N PHE A 23 -17.34 13.17 -0.08
CA PHE A 23 -18.34 12.59 -0.97
C PHE A 23 -19.26 13.64 -1.56
N ALA A 24 -19.81 13.37 -2.75
CA ALA A 24 -20.77 14.22 -3.40
C ALA A 24 -22.13 14.17 -2.65
N THR A 25 -22.77 15.33 -2.50
CA THR A 25 -24.08 15.45 -1.85
C THR A 25 -25.18 15.90 -2.81
N GLU A 26 -24.83 16.13 -4.05
CA GLU A 26 -25.78 16.50 -5.09
C GLU A 26 -26.60 15.27 -5.53
N ALA A 27 -27.92 15.41 -5.47
CA ALA A 27 -28.84 14.39 -5.94
C ALA A 27 -29.01 14.53 -7.47
N GLY A 28 -28.85 13.43 -8.20
CA GLY A 28 -29.01 13.43 -9.65
C GLY A 28 -28.90 12.03 -10.22
N LEU A 29 -29.44 11.84 -11.41
CA LEU A 29 -29.26 10.66 -12.24
C LEU A 29 -28.25 10.97 -13.35
N GLY A 30 -27.46 9.99 -13.72
CA GLY A 30 -26.46 10.12 -14.78
C GLY A 30 -25.04 10.36 -14.26
N VAL A 31 -24.07 10.36 -15.18
CA VAL A 31 -22.65 10.53 -14.91
C VAL A 31 -22.24 11.95 -15.24
N HIS A 32 -22.03 12.76 -14.22
CA HIS A 32 -21.54 14.13 -14.36
C HIS A 32 -20.72 14.51 -13.09
N PRO A 33 -19.82 15.49 -13.18
CA PRO A 33 -19.15 16.03 -12.01
C PRO A 33 -20.18 16.67 -11.06
N ALA A 34 -20.13 16.34 -9.78
CA ALA A 34 -20.94 17.02 -8.76
C ALA A 34 -20.41 18.43 -8.49
N SER A 35 -21.32 19.35 -8.15
CA SER A 35 -20.98 20.73 -7.76
C SER A 35 -20.92 20.93 -6.24
N HIS A 36 -21.48 19.99 -5.47
CA HIS A 36 -21.55 20.06 -4.00
C HIS A 36 -20.96 18.80 -3.37
N TYR A 37 -20.08 19.01 -2.39
CA TYR A 37 -19.40 17.97 -1.65
C TYR A 37 -19.48 18.21 -0.15
N LYS A 38 -19.37 17.14 0.61
CA LYS A 38 -19.21 17.18 2.06
C LYS A 38 -17.89 16.55 2.45
N LEU A 39 -17.09 17.26 3.26
CA LEU A 39 -15.93 16.74 3.95
C LEU A 39 -16.33 16.31 5.35
N LEU A 40 -15.99 15.08 5.72
CA LEU A 40 -16.09 14.57 7.08
C LEU A 40 -14.73 14.11 7.56
N ILE A 41 -14.50 14.24 8.87
CA ILE A 41 -13.35 13.65 9.55
C ILE A 41 -13.90 12.81 10.69
N ILE A 42 -13.76 11.50 10.62
CA ILE A 42 -14.14 10.58 11.68
C ILE A 42 -12.90 10.04 12.39
N LEU A 43 -13.05 9.76 13.68
CA LEU A 43 -11.99 9.29 14.55
C LEU A 43 -12.38 7.92 15.09
N SER A 44 -11.38 7.03 15.25
CA SER A 44 -11.59 5.72 15.84
C SER A 44 -10.33 5.29 16.61
N PRO A 45 -10.44 4.89 17.88
CA PRO A 45 -9.37 4.19 18.55
C PRO A 45 -9.01 2.92 17.76
N SER A 46 -7.73 2.67 17.57
CA SER A 46 -7.22 1.53 16.80
C SER A 46 -6.07 0.86 17.58
N GLY A 47 -6.06 -0.45 17.60
CA GLY A 47 -4.92 -1.25 18.06
C GLY A 47 -3.98 -1.59 16.91
N SER A 48 -2.98 -2.46 17.18
CA SER A 48 -2.11 -3.00 16.15
C SER A 48 -2.91 -3.71 15.05
N TYR A 49 -2.62 -3.41 13.80
CA TYR A 49 -3.35 -3.94 12.65
C TYR A 49 -3.30 -5.48 12.57
N TYR A 50 -2.22 -6.11 13.02
CA TYR A 50 -2.02 -7.56 12.98
C TYR A 50 -1.93 -8.24 14.36
N GLY A 51 -2.27 -7.53 15.43
CA GLY A 51 -2.43 -8.10 16.78
C GLY A 51 -1.17 -8.78 17.32
N GLY A 52 -0.19 -8.01 17.78
CA GLY A 52 1.00 -8.51 18.46
C GLY A 52 2.20 -7.55 18.36
N ASP A 53 3.18 -7.76 19.24
CA ASP A 53 4.37 -6.91 19.36
C ASP A 53 5.48 -7.28 18.35
N ALA A 54 5.30 -8.29 17.52
CA ALA A 54 6.30 -8.75 16.56
C ALA A 54 5.84 -8.55 15.11
N LEU A 55 6.77 -8.09 14.28
CA LEU A 55 6.63 -8.13 12.83
C LEU A 55 6.42 -9.60 12.41
N LYS A 56 5.34 -9.89 11.72
CA LYS A 56 5.06 -11.22 11.18
C LYS A 56 5.24 -11.19 9.68
N PRO A 57 5.98 -12.17 9.11
CA PRO A 57 6.02 -12.38 7.67
C PRO A 57 4.62 -12.59 7.12
N THR A 58 4.38 -12.15 5.90
CA THR A 58 3.09 -12.28 5.22
C THR A 58 3.23 -13.00 3.93
N ARG A 59 2.28 -13.85 3.67
CA ARG A 59 2.18 -14.56 2.39
C ARG A 59 1.50 -13.66 1.38
N ILE A 60 2.20 -13.38 0.29
CA ILE A 60 1.77 -12.48 -0.78
C ILE A 60 1.47 -13.28 -2.05
N TYR A 61 0.27 -13.09 -2.60
CA TYR A 61 -0.13 -13.68 -3.88
C TYR A 61 0.22 -12.72 -5.02
N VAL A 62 0.98 -13.17 -5.99
CA VAL A 62 1.25 -12.39 -7.21
C VAL A 62 0.03 -12.49 -8.12
N GLU A 63 -0.66 -11.37 -8.34
CA GLU A 63 -1.90 -11.33 -9.11
C GLU A 63 -1.59 -11.10 -10.61
N ASP A 64 -1.87 -12.09 -11.42
CA ASP A 64 -1.62 -12.10 -12.85
C ASP A 64 -2.87 -11.94 -13.73
N LYS A 65 -4.05 -11.83 -13.11
CA LYS A 65 -5.33 -11.77 -13.79
C LYS A 65 -6.05 -10.43 -13.63
N TYR A 66 -6.11 -9.94 -12.40
CA TYR A 66 -6.79 -8.70 -12.06
C TYR A 66 -5.78 -7.57 -11.88
N VAL A 67 -6.22 -6.35 -12.12
CA VAL A 67 -5.41 -5.14 -11.93
C VAL A 67 -6.07 -4.21 -10.90
N ARG A 68 -5.27 -3.57 -10.06
CA ARG A 68 -5.75 -2.59 -9.10
C ARG A 68 -6.14 -1.28 -9.78
N ALA A 69 -5.31 -0.83 -10.70
CA ALA A 69 -5.44 0.44 -11.42
C ALA A 69 -4.64 0.40 -12.72
N VAL A 70 -4.86 1.39 -13.57
CA VAL A 70 -4.12 1.54 -14.83
C VAL A 70 -3.61 2.97 -14.99
N ARG A 71 -2.54 3.16 -15.74
CA ARG A 71 -2.07 4.48 -16.15
C ARG A 71 -3.18 5.21 -16.92
N GLY A 72 -3.39 6.49 -16.60
CA GLY A 72 -4.50 7.28 -17.16
C GLY A 72 -5.83 7.10 -16.45
N GLY A 73 -5.92 6.17 -15.50
CA GLY A 73 -7.03 6.02 -14.57
C GLY A 73 -6.87 6.87 -13.32
N VAL A 74 -7.43 6.41 -12.22
CA VAL A 74 -7.46 7.13 -10.94
C VAL A 74 -6.60 6.49 -9.85
N GLY A 75 -5.65 5.61 -10.22
CA GLY A 75 -4.79 4.88 -9.27
C GLY A 75 -3.96 5.79 -8.37
N PHE A 76 -3.54 6.94 -8.90
CA PHE A 76 -2.80 7.97 -8.16
C PHE A 76 -3.63 8.71 -7.10
N ALA A 77 -4.95 8.55 -7.09
CA ALA A 77 -5.86 9.22 -6.17
C ALA A 77 -6.50 8.22 -5.18
N LYS A 78 -6.78 8.70 -3.97
CA LYS A 78 -7.41 7.87 -2.92
C LYS A 78 -8.93 7.86 -3.11
N VAL A 79 -9.41 7.14 -4.13
CA VAL A 79 -10.82 7.06 -4.50
C VAL A 79 -11.39 5.66 -4.24
N ALA A 80 -12.67 5.59 -3.86
CA ALA A 80 -13.33 4.34 -3.48
C ALA A 80 -13.30 3.26 -4.59
N GLY A 81 -13.32 3.66 -5.86
CA GLY A 81 -13.27 2.76 -7.00
C GLY A 81 -12.04 1.86 -7.04
N ASN A 82 -10.86 2.39 -6.68
CA ASN A 82 -9.61 1.60 -6.63
C ASN A 82 -9.71 0.48 -5.59
N TYR A 83 -10.37 0.74 -4.45
CA TYR A 83 -10.54 -0.24 -3.38
C TYR A 83 -11.60 -1.28 -3.75
N ALA A 84 -12.70 -0.87 -4.37
CA ALA A 84 -13.71 -1.79 -4.87
C ALA A 84 -13.12 -2.78 -5.89
N ALA A 85 -12.28 -2.30 -6.81
CA ALA A 85 -11.62 -3.13 -7.81
C ALA A 85 -10.70 -4.20 -7.22
N SER A 86 -10.11 -3.93 -6.05
CA SER A 86 -9.17 -4.85 -5.40
C SER A 86 -9.83 -6.00 -4.62
N LEU A 87 -11.12 -5.89 -4.25
CA LEU A 87 -11.77 -6.80 -3.30
C LEU A 87 -11.88 -8.24 -3.80
N LEU A 88 -12.14 -8.46 -5.08
CA LEU A 88 -12.32 -9.81 -5.62
C LEU A 88 -10.99 -10.60 -5.60
N ALA A 89 -9.92 -10.01 -6.09
CA ALA A 89 -8.60 -10.61 -6.08
C ALA A 89 -8.14 -10.90 -4.64
N GLN A 90 -8.28 -9.92 -3.73
CA GLN A 90 -7.96 -10.11 -2.32
C GLN A 90 -8.76 -11.24 -1.68
N SER A 91 -10.07 -11.32 -1.97
CA SER A 91 -10.92 -12.42 -1.46
C SER A 91 -10.50 -13.78 -1.99
N ASN A 92 -10.05 -13.86 -3.23
CA ASN A 92 -9.57 -15.11 -3.81
C ASN A 92 -8.23 -15.53 -3.19
N ALA A 93 -7.28 -14.61 -3.09
CA ALA A 93 -6.00 -14.84 -2.43
C ALA A 93 -6.17 -15.33 -0.98
N ASN A 94 -7.07 -14.71 -0.23
CA ASN A 94 -7.36 -15.13 1.15
C ASN A 94 -7.90 -16.57 1.25
N LYS A 95 -8.70 -17.03 0.27
CA LYS A 95 -9.20 -18.41 0.24
C LYS A 95 -8.09 -19.45 0.02
N GLU A 96 -7.01 -19.02 -0.63
CA GLU A 96 -5.81 -19.83 -0.89
C GLU A 96 -4.76 -19.68 0.21
N GLY A 97 -5.07 -18.91 1.28
CA GLY A 97 -4.20 -18.77 2.45
C GLY A 97 -3.16 -17.67 2.34
N TYR A 98 -3.30 -16.76 1.36
CA TYR A 98 -2.46 -15.57 1.26
C TYR A 98 -3.09 -14.39 2.01
N ASP A 99 -2.27 -13.53 2.56
CA ASP A 99 -2.71 -12.39 3.35
C ASP A 99 -2.95 -11.15 2.49
N GLN A 100 -2.14 -10.96 1.46
CA GLN A 100 -2.19 -9.80 0.57
C GLN A 100 -1.94 -10.19 -0.89
N VAL A 101 -2.23 -9.25 -1.79
CA VAL A 101 -2.04 -9.38 -3.23
C VAL A 101 -0.93 -8.43 -3.67
N LEU A 102 0.04 -8.92 -4.45
CA LEU A 102 1.01 -8.11 -5.17
C LEU A 102 0.41 -7.71 -6.52
N TRP A 103 0.26 -6.41 -6.71
CA TRP A 103 -0.34 -5.85 -7.92
C TRP A 103 0.69 -5.59 -8.99
N LEU A 104 0.39 -6.03 -10.21
CA LEU A 104 1.17 -5.77 -11.41
C LEU A 104 0.55 -4.66 -12.25
N ASP A 105 1.36 -4.06 -13.11
CA ASP A 105 0.91 -3.03 -14.05
C ASP A 105 -0.19 -3.55 -14.98
N GLY A 106 -1.15 -2.67 -15.30
CA GLY A 106 -2.34 -3.04 -16.06
C GLY A 106 -2.15 -3.18 -17.58
N VAL A 107 -0.92 -3.12 -18.10
CA VAL A 107 -0.63 -3.20 -19.54
C VAL A 107 0.15 -4.46 -19.86
N GLU A 108 1.29 -4.65 -19.21
CA GLU A 108 2.20 -5.75 -19.46
C GLU A 108 2.01 -6.90 -18.46
N GLN A 109 1.36 -6.62 -17.31
CA GLN A 109 1.20 -7.53 -16.17
C GLN A 109 2.54 -8.15 -15.75
N LYS A 110 3.55 -7.34 -15.74
CA LYS A 110 4.93 -7.73 -15.51
C LYS A 110 5.60 -6.95 -14.39
N TYR A 111 5.27 -5.67 -14.27
CA TYR A 111 5.95 -4.76 -13.36
C TYR A 111 5.13 -4.55 -12.10
N ILE A 112 5.81 -4.66 -10.98
CA ILE A 112 5.23 -4.53 -9.65
C ILE A 112 4.84 -3.07 -9.43
N GLU A 113 3.65 -2.84 -8.86
CA GLU A 113 3.15 -1.51 -8.55
C GLU A 113 2.90 -1.30 -7.05
N GLU A 114 2.08 -2.13 -6.43
CA GLU A 114 1.71 -2.02 -5.01
C GLU A 114 1.46 -3.40 -4.40
N VAL A 115 1.46 -3.50 -3.07
CA VAL A 115 1.05 -4.69 -2.33
C VAL A 115 -0.18 -4.39 -1.47
N GLY A 116 -1.29 -5.11 -1.71
CA GLY A 116 -2.55 -4.84 -1.05
C GLY A 116 -3.01 -3.39 -1.25
N SER A 117 -3.05 -2.61 -0.18
CA SER A 117 -3.36 -1.17 -0.19
C SER A 117 -2.15 -0.29 0.19
N MET A 118 -0.94 -0.80 0.00
CA MET A 118 0.31 -0.19 0.43
C MET A 118 1.28 -0.02 -0.73
N ASN A 119 2.15 1.00 -0.64
CA ASN A 119 3.34 1.07 -1.48
C ASN A 119 4.32 -0.03 -1.06
N ILE A 120 5.13 -0.52 -2.00
CA ILE A 120 6.09 -1.60 -1.76
C ILE A 120 7.52 -1.13 -1.94
N PHE A 121 8.42 -1.71 -1.17
CA PHE A 121 9.86 -1.51 -1.22
C PHE A 121 10.59 -2.84 -1.22
N PHE A 122 11.77 -2.85 -1.82
CA PHE A 122 12.70 -3.95 -1.87
C PHE A 122 14.07 -3.46 -1.39
N VAL A 123 14.79 -4.28 -0.64
CA VAL A 123 16.20 -4.04 -0.35
C VAL A 123 17.01 -5.03 -1.17
N GLU A 124 17.74 -4.54 -2.15
CA GLU A 124 18.56 -5.34 -3.07
C GLU A 124 20.03 -4.93 -2.93
N ASN A 125 20.88 -5.83 -2.44
CA ASN A 125 22.31 -5.55 -2.21
C ASN A 125 22.53 -4.21 -1.47
N GLY A 126 21.75 -3.96 -0.41
CA GLY A 126 21.81 -2.74 0.38
C GLY A 126 21.27 -1.47 -0.32
N THR A 127 20.65 -1.59 -1.49
CA THR A 127 19.95 -0.51 -2.18
C THR A 127 18.47 -0.60 -1.92
N LEU A 128 17.85 0.49 -1.48
CA LEU A 128 16.40 0.58 -1.33
C LEU A 128 15.75 0.90 -2.67
N VAL A 129 14.93 -0.02 -3.16
CA VAL A 129 14.24 0.09 -4.45
C VAL A 129 12.74 0.18 -4.24
N THR A 130 12.06 1.02 -5.00
CA THR A 130 10.59 1.11 -5.00
C THR A 130 10.07 1.43 -6.40
N PRO A 131 8.89 0.93 -6.78
CA PRO A 131 8.29 1.27 -8.06
C PRO A 131 8.16 2.79 -8.26
N GLU A 132 8.57 3.27 -9.43
CA GLU A 132 8.41 4.68 -9.81
C GLU A 132 6.93 5.05 -9.97
N LEU A 133 6.59 6.28 -9.64
CA LEU A 133 5.22 6.77 -9.79
C LEU A 133 4.89 6.99 -11.26
N ASN A 134 4.03 6.16 -11.81
CA ASN A 134 3.66 6.13 -13.23
C ASN A 134 2.23 6.63 -13.52
N GLY A 135 1.49 7.04 -12.48
CA GLY A 135 0.10 7.49 -12.55
C GLY A 135 -0.94 6.42 -12.18
N SER A 136 -0.56 5.14 -12.01
CA SER A 136 -1.42 4.09 -11.44
C SER A 136 -1.16 3.85 -9.96
N ILE A 137 0.01 4.23 -9.46
CA ILE A 137 0.45 4.05 -8.07
C ILE A 137 0.07 5.26 -7.24
N LEU A 138 -0.44 5.02 -6.02
CA LEU A 138 -0.73 6.10 -5.07
C LEU A 138 0.61 6.71 -4.56
N PRO A 139 0.81 8.04 -4.69
CA PRO A 139 1.98 8.71 -4.13
C PRO A 139 1.84 8.85 -2.60
N GLY A 140 2.14 7.75 -1.88
CA GLY A 140 1.97 7.66 -0.44
C GLY A 140 2.88 8.63 0.33
N ILE A 141 2.33 9.28 1.37
CA ILE A 141 3.15 10.16 2.24
C ILE A 141 4.17 9.33 3.00
N THR A 142 3.78 8.16 3.51
CA THR A 142 4.72 7.24 4.17
C THR A 142 5.83 6.79 3.21
N ARG A 143 5.49 6.45 1.95
CA ARG A 143 6.48 6.16 0.91
C ARG A 143 7.51 7.29 0.75
N LYS A 144 7.02 8.52 0.62
CA LYS A 144 7.89 9.71 0.52
C LYS A 144 8.80 9.85 1.74
N THR A 145 8.25 9.71 2.94
CA THR A 145 9.01 9.80 4.20
C THR A 145 10.11 8.72 4.26
N VAL A 146 9.81 7.47 3.87
CA VAL A 146 10.80 6.39 3.84
C VAL A 146 11.94 6.70 2.88
N ILE A 147 11.63 7.20 1.68
CA ILE A 147 12.64 7.60 0.69
C ILE A 147 13.55 8.72 1.24
N GLU A 148 12.97 9.76 1.83
CA GLU A 148 13.72 10.88 2.38
C GLU A 148 14.61 10.42 3.55
N LEU A 149 14.04 9.67 4.49
CA LEU A 149 14.77 9.13 5.65
C LEU A 149 15.92 8.20 5.24
N ALA A 150 15.68 7.29 4.29
CA ALA A 150 16.72 6.39 3.79
C ALA A 150 17.90 7.17 3.19
N LYS A 151 17.61 8.22 2.40
CA LYS A 151 18.65 9.09 1.84
C LYS A 151 19.42 9.84 2.93
N GLU A 152 18.75 10.35 3.95
CA GLU A 152 19.38 11.01 5.10
C GLU A 152 20.30 10.07 5.90
N LEU A 153 19.89 8.79 6.01
CA LEU A 153 20.68 7.74 6.66
C LEU A 153 21.82 7.20 5.77
N GLY A 154 21.97 7.70 4.55
CA GLY A 154 23.05 7.32 3.64
C GLY A 154 22.79 6.09 2.78
N TYR A 155 21.56 5.57 2.76
CA TYR A 155 21.20 4.49 1.86
C TYR A 155 21.08 4.98 0.42
N LYS A 156 21.49 4.16 -0.53
CA LYS A 156 21.16 4.37 -1.94
C LYS A 156 19.67 4.07 -2.15
N VAL A 157 18.96 4.96 -2.85
CA VAL A 157 17.53 4.79 -3.13
C VAL A 157 17.29 4.90 -4.63
N GLU A 158 16.56 3.95 -5.18
CA GLU A 158 16.17 3.92 -6.58
C GLU A 158 14.64 3.87 -6.71
N GLU A 159 14.11 4.80 -7.47
CA GLU A 159 12.71 4.80 -7.89
C GLU A 159 12.68 4.37 -9.37
N ARG A 160 12.31 3.13 -9.64
CA ARG A 160 12.35 2.52 -10.98
C ARG A 160 11.27 1.46 -11.15
N ARG A 161 11.06 1.01 -12.38
CA ARG A 161 10.27 -0.19 -12.63
C ARG A 161 11.01 -1.42 -12.11
N VAL A 162 10.27 -2.34 -11.49
CA VAL A 162 10.76 -3.64 -11.00
C VAL A 162 9.86 -4.71 -11.57
N SER A 163 10.39 -5.66 -12.32
CA SER A 163 9.59 -6.79 -12.80
C SER A 163 9.51 -7.89 -11.75
N VAL A 164 8.48 -8.73 -11.84
CA VAL A 164 8.36 -9.93 -11.01
C VAL A 164 9.53 -10.87 -11.24
N ASP A 165 9.92 -11.07 -12.51
CA ASP A 165 11.04 -11.94 -12.86
C ASP A 165 12.36 -11.46 -12.21
N GLU A 166 12.61 -10.14 -12.25
CA GLU A 166 13.77 -9.52 -11.60
C GLU A 166 13.78 -9.78 -10.10
N LEU A 167 12.62 -9.66 -9.44
CA LEU A 167 12.51 -9.92 -8.00
C LEU A 167 12.87 -11.37 -7.66
N PHE A 168 12.33 -12.33 -8.41
CA PHE A 168 12.66 -13.75 -8.19
C PHE A 168 14.11 -14.05 -8.54
N GLU A 169 14.67 -13.46 -9.58
CA GLU A 169 16.10 -13.62 -9.89
C GLU A 169 16.99 -13.06 -8.78
N ALA A 170 16.65 -11.92 -8.21
CA ALA A 170 17.38 -11.33 -7.08
C ALA A 170 17.31 -12.25 -5.84
N TYR A 171 16.14 -12.83 -5.58
CA TYR A 171 15.97 -13.81 -4.51
C TYR A 171 16.84 -15.06 -4.74
N ASP A 172 16.79 -15.66 -5.92
CA ASP A 172 17.55 -16.88 -6.26
C ASP A 172 19.08 -16.66 -6.17
N LYS A 173 19.53 -15.43 -6.43
CA LYS A 173 20.95 -15.04 -6.31
C LYS A 173 21.35 -14.69 -4.87
N GLY A 174 20.41 -14.61 -3.93
CA GLY A 174 20.65 -14.13 -2.57
C GLY A 174 20.99 -12.63 -2.49
N GLU A 175 20.46 -11.86 -3.43
CA GLU A 175 20.64 -10.41 -3.54
C GLU A 175 19.45 -9.61 -2.99
N LEU A 176 18.33 -10.28 -2.70
CA LEU A 176 17.14 -9.70 -2.09
C LEU A 176 17.21 -9.84 -0.57
N ASP A 177 17.49 -8.74 0.11
CA ASP A 177 17.66 -8.72 1.56
C ASP A 177 16.31 -8.60 2.29
N GLU A 178 15.37 -7.81 1.76
CA GLU A 178 14.08 -7.56 2.39
C GLU A 178 13.03 -7.06 1.40
N VAL A 179 11.75 -7.39 1.68
CA VAL A 179 10.58 -6.83 0.98
C VAL A 179 9.58 -6.32 2.02
N PHE A 180 9.11 -5.08 1.88
CA PHE A 180 8.16 -4.53 2.84
C PHE A 180 7.16 -3.56 2.20
N GLY A 181 5.95 -3.50 2.79
CA GLY A 181 4.91 -2.56 2.41
C GLY A 181 4.85 -1.35 3.36
N THR A 182 4.44 -0.21 2.86
CA THR A 182 4.27 1.00 3.67
C THR A 182 2.92 1.66 3.47
N GLY A 183 2.29 2.08 4.56
CA GLY A 183 1.03 2.81 4.56
C GLY A 183 0.74 3.45 5.91
N THR A 184 -0.29 4.31 5.99
CA THR A 184 -0.66 4.99 7.25
C THR A 184 -1.43 4.11 8.22
N ALA A 185 -2.07 3.04 7.75
CA ALA A 185 -2.77 2.07 8.60
C ALA A 185 -1.84 0.97 9.10
N CYS A 186 -0.72 0.75 8.38
CA CYS A 186 0.36 -0.15 8.76
C CYS A 186 1.67 0.52 8.33
N LEU A 187 2.45 1.00 9.28
CA LEU A 187 3.63 1.84 8.99
C LEU A 187 4.74 1.07 8.30
N LEU A 188 4.95 -0.19 8.67
CA LEU A 188 5.93 -1.09 8.06
C LEU A 188 5.38 -2.51 8.11
N TYR A 189 5.57 -3.23 7.02
CA TYR A 189 5.18 -4.60 6.90
C TYR A 189 6.25 -5.37 6.14
N THR A 190 6.87 -6.34 6.77
CA THR A 190 7.93 -7.15 6.15
C THR A 190 7.36 -8.47 5.65
N SER A 191 7.82 -8.96 4.51
CA SER A 191 7.73 -10.36 4.14
C SER A 191 9.08 -11.00 4.41
N ASP A 192 9.10 -12.14 5.07
CA ASP A 192 10.31 -12.93 5.17
C ASP A 192 10.58 -13.56 3.80
N ALA A 193 11.61 -13.10 3.13
CA ALA A 193 12.04 -13.69 1.85
C ALA A 193 12.83 -14.99 2.06
N ALA A 194 13.02 -15.43 3.31
CA ALA A 194 13.94 -16.50 3.65
C ALA A 194 13.28 -17.88 3.89
N ASP A 195 11.95 -17.96 4.02
CA ASP A 195 11.26 -19.22 4.32
C ASP A 195 10.14 -19.54 3.31
N GLU A 196 10.50 -20.02 2.13
CA GLU A 196 9.86 -21.06 1.28
C GLU A 196 10.30 -20.98 -0.18
#